data_a8426ed3ede697bfac037d5a6b745256
#
_entry.id   a8426ed3ede697bfac037d5a6b745256
#
_cell.length_a   1.000
_cell.length_b   1.000
_cell.length_c   1.000
_cell.angle_alpha   90.00
_cell.angle_beta   90.00
_cell.angle_gamma   90.00
#
_symmetry.space_group_name_H-M   'P 1'
#
loop_
_entity.id
_entity.type
_entity.pdbx_description
1 polymer ?
#
loop_
_entity_poly.entity_id
_entity_poly.type
_entity_poly.pdbx_seq_one_letter_code
_entity_poly.pdbx_strand_id
1 'polypeptide(L)'
;ETQNWKWSWDFLLGKQMSNKKLGILGMGRIGRAVAKRAKAFNMEIHYHNRSKLSPELEDGAIYHKDLKSLFKQSEFLSINCPATPETTKLVNKETLSYLEENTVVGNAARGDIVDDDAMIEALKSGKVFAYGLDVYNGEPKIHPEYLKLKNIFLLPHLGSATKRTRWDMAFRATKNLEDFFSGNKPQDQVN
;
A
#
# COMPACT_ATOMS: atom_id res chain seq x y z
N GLU A 1 10.49 0.31 35.28
CA GLU A 1 9.91 0.94 34.07
C GLU A 1 10.07 2.45 34.20
N THR A 2 11.05 2.99 33.51
CA THR A 2 11.30 4.45 33.50
C THR A 2 10.18 5.11 32.70
N GLN A 3 9.31 5.81 33.37
CA GLN A 3 8.29 6.67 32.75
C GLN A 3 8.98 7.89 32.12
N ASN A 4 9.75 7.69 31.06
CA ASN A 4 10.32 8.78 30.26
C ASN A 4 9.25 9.31 29.28
N TRP A 5 8.13 9.76 29.84
CA TRP A 5 7.10 10.42 29.07
C TRP A 5 7.59 11.84 28.72
N LYS A 6 7.66 12.12 27.40
CA LYS A 6 8.01 13.44 26.89
C LYS A 6 6.79 14.04 26.21
N TRP A 7 6.48 15.27 26.53
CA TRP A 7 5.46 16.03 25.84
C TRP A 7 5.98 17.43 25.51
N SER A 8 5.78 17.84 24.25
CA SER A 8 5.91 19.21 23.80
C SER A 8 4.95 19.42 22.63
N TRP A 9 4.62 20.65 22.31
CA TRP A 9 3.69 20.98 21.22
C TRP A 9 4.22 20.52 19.84
N ASP A 10 5.49 20.32 19.69
CA ASP A 10 6.20 19.89 18.47
C ASP A 10 6.70 18.43 18.52
N PHE A 11 6.34 17.67 19.57
CA PHE A 11 6.80 16.29 19.72
C PHE A 11 6.00 15.34 18.82
N LEU A 12 6.71 14.56 17.99
CA LEU A 12 6.14 13.58 17.05
C LEU A 12 5.11 14.19 16.08
N LEU A 13 5.37 15.37 15.55
CA LEU A 13 4.53 15.99 14.55
C LEU A 13 4.41 15.08 13.32
N GLY A 14 3.18 14.66 13.02
CA GLY A 14 2.84 13.89 11.84
C GLY A 14 2.34 14.76 10.70
N LYS A 15 1.87 14.10 9.64
CA LYS A 15 1.26 14.75 8.48
C LYS A 15 -0.27 14.63 8.54
N GLN A 16 -0.97 15.74 8.38
CA GLN A 16 -2.42 15.75 8.33
C GLN A 16 -2.92 15.01 7.08
N MET A 17 -3.89 14.11 7.25
CA MET A 17 -4.51 13.36 6.16
C MET A 17 -5.74 14.07 5.58
N SER A 18 -6.51 14.77 6.42
CA SER A 18 -7.77 15.41 6.00
C SER A 18 -7.56 16.44 4.90
N ASN A 19 -8.38 16.36 3.85
CA ASN A 19 -8.36 17.23 2.68
C ASN A 19 -7.06 17.14 1.84
N LYS A 20 -6.36 15.99 1.94
CA LYS A 20 -5.14 15.72 1.20
C LYS A 20 -5.39 14.76 0.04
N LYS A 21 -4.42 14.64 -0.87
CA LYS A 21 -4.49 13.77 -2.04
C LYS A 21 -3.89 12.41 -1.73
N LEU A 22 -4.70 11.36 -1.95
CA LEU A 22 -4.26 9.97 -1.85
C LEU A 22 -4.11 9.38 -3.25
N GLY A 23 -2.88 9.05 -3.64
CA GLY A 23 -2.59 8.22 -4.80
C GLY A 23 -2.73 6.74 -4.45
N ILE A 24 -3.45 6.00 -5.27
CA ILE A 24 -3.62 4.54 -5.13
C ILE A 24 -3.02 3.86 -6.36
N LEU A 25 -1.91 3.18 -6.15
CA LEU A 25 -1.27 2.34 -7.16
C LEU A 25 -1.92 0.95 -7.12
N GLY A 26 -2.88 0.70 -8.02
CA GLY A 26 -3.66 -0.53 -8.03
C GLY A 26 -5.04 -0.37 -7.35
N MET A 27 -6.04 0.13 -8.09
CA MET A 27 -7.42 0.35 -7.63
C MET A 27 -8.30 -0.90 -7.83
N GLY A 28 -7.79 -2.07 -7.37
CA GLY A 28 -8.54 -3.32 -7.31
C GLY A 28 -9.51 -3.39 -6.12
N ARG A 29 -9.88 -4.58 -5.67
CA ARG A 29 -10.78 -4.75 -4.50
C ARG A 29 -10.21 -4.08 -3.24
N ILE A 30 -8.91 -4.24 -2.97
CA ILE A 30 -8.24 -3.64 -1.80
C ILE A 30 -8.09 -2.13 -1.98
N GLY A 31 -7.59 -1.66 -3.13
CA GLY A 31 -7.45 -0.22 -3.40
C GLY A 31 -8.77 0.53 -3.26
N ARG A 32 -9.89 -0.01 -3.76
CA ARG A 32 -11.23 0.57 -3.57
C ARG A 32 -11.67 0.58 -2.11
N ALA A 33 -11.32 -0.46 -1.33
CA ALA A 33 -11.59 -0.49 0.10
C ALA A 33 -10.78 0.57 0.88
N VAL A 34 -9.55 0.83 0.45
CA VAL A 34 -8.72 1.95 0.95
C VAL A 34 -9.36 3.28 0.58
N ALA A 35 -9.71 3.49 -0.71
CA ALA A 35 -10.36 4.71 -1.19
C ALA A 35 -11.62 5.06 -0.40
N LYS A 36 -12.51 4.08 -0.19
CA LYS A 36 -13.73 4.26 0.60
C LYS A 36 -13.44 4.78 2.03
N ARG A 37 -12.38 4.29 2.66
CA ARG A 37 -12.00 4.73 4.01
C ARG A 37 -11.32 6.10 4.01
N ALA A 38 -10.50 6.37 3.01
CA ALA A 38 -9.82 7.66 2.85
C ALA A 38 -10.81 8.82 2.61
N LYS A 39 -11.92 8.56 1.91
CA LYS A 39 -13.01 9.54 1.75
C LYS A 39 -13.61 10.01 3.07
N ALA A 40 -13.62 9.16 4.12
CA ALA A 40 -14.06 9.58 5.46
C ALA A 40 -13.14 10.65 6.10
N PHE A 41 -11.92 10.80 5.59
CA PHE A 41 -10.99 11.88 5.93
C PHE A 41 -11.06 13.04 4.92
N ASN A 42 -12.06 13.08 4.06
CA ASN A 42 -12.19 14.05 2.96
C ASN A 42 -10.97 14.07 2.03
N MET A 43 -10.31 12.94 1.84
CA MET A 43 -9.18 12.86 0.90
C MET A 43 -9.67 12.83 -0.54
N GLU A 44 -8.98 13.55 -1.43
CA GLU A 44 -9.15 13.45 -2.88
C GLU A 44 -8.45 12.18 -3.35
N ILE A 45 -9.17 11.31 -4.06
CA ILE A 45 -8.65 10.01 -4.46
C ILE A 45 -8.16 10.05 -5.91
N HIS A 46 -6.89 9.75 -6.09
CA HIS A 46 -6.23 9.57 -7.38
C HIS A 46 -5.84 8.10 -7.53
N TYR A 47 -5.90 7.53 -8.74
CA TYR A 47 -5.45 6.16 -8.92
C TYR A 47 -4.83 5.89 -10.28
N HIS A 48 -4.00 4.86 -10.34
CA HIS A 48 -3.49 4.28 -11.56
C HIS A 48 -3.75 2.77 -11.59
N ASN A 49 -4.27 2.32 -12.72
CA ASN A 49 -4.39 0.91 -13.14
C ASN A 49 -3.95 0.78 -14.59
N ARG A 50 -3.68 -0.43 -15.04
CA ARG A 50 -3.45 -0.73 -16.47
C ARG A 50 -4.62 -0.30 -17.35
N SER A 51 -5.85 -0.37 -16.82
CA SER A 51 -7.06 0.09 -17.48
C SER A 51 -7.90 0.93 -16.53
N LYS A 52 -8.54 1.96 -17.09
CA LYS A 52 -9.50 2.79 -16.35
C LYS A 52 -10.67 1.92 -15.86
N LEU A 53 -11.15 2.16 -14.64
CA LEU A 53 -12.33 1.51 -14.10
C LEU A 53 -13.62 2.10 -14.71
N SER A 54 -14.74 1.36 -14.56
CA SER A 54 -16.05 1.94 -14.84
C SER A 54 -16.41 3.03 -13.82
N PRO A 55 -17.28 3.99 -14.16
CA PRO A 55 -17.65 5.09 -13.25
C PRO A 55 -18.15 4.61 -11.88
N GLU A 56 -18.90 3.50 -11.83
CA GLU A 56 -19.44 2.91 -10.61
C GLU A 56 -18.31 2.39 -9.69
N LEU A 57 -17.22 1.87 -10.27
CA LEU A 57 -16.07 1.37 -9.54
C LEU A 57 -15.06 2.46 -9.19
N GLU A 58 -15.00 3.53 -9.98
CA GLU A 58 -14.21 4.73 -9.67
C GLU A 58 -14.77 5.46 -8.46
N ASP A 59 -16.09 5.51 -8.33
CA ASP A 59 -16.75 6.20 -7.22
C ASP A 59 -16.18 7.63 -7.01
N GLY A 60 -16.01 8.37 -8.11
CA GLY A 60 -15.48 9.74 -8.11
C GLY A 60 -13.96 9.87 -7.95
N ALA A 61 -13.20 8.77 -8.01
CA ALA A 61 -11.74 8.84 -8.02
C ALA A 61 -11.20 9.29 -9.38
N ILE A 62 -10.06 9.97 -9.38
CA ILE A 62 -9.41 10.53 -10.57
C ILE A 62 -8.42 9.51 -11.15
N TYR A 63 -8.68 9.05 -12.38
CA TYR A 63 -7.78 8.13 -13.08
C TYR A 63 -6.55 8.82 -13.64
N HIS A 64 -5.39 8.21 -13.46
CA HIS A 64 -4.13 8.59 -14.09
C HIS A 64 -3.68 7.50 -15.07
N LYS A 65 -3.44 7.89 -16.32
CA LYS A 65 -3.01 6.96 -17.37
C LYS A 65 -1.58 6.45 -17.16
N ASP A 66 -0.75 7.21 -16.48
CA ASP A 66 0.67 6.88 -16.24
C ASP A 66 1.06 7.13 -14.77
N LEU A 67 2.16 6.49 -14.36
CA LEU A 67 2.69 6.57 -13.01
C LEU A 67 3.14 7.99 -12.65
N LYS A 68 3.75 8.69 -13.59
CA LYS A 68 4.29 10.04 -13.35
C LYS A 68 3.19 11.01 -12.92
N SER A 69 2.05 10.96 -13.62
CA SER A 69 0.91 11.83 -13.29
C SER A 69 0.27 11.45 -11.94
N LEU A 70 0.18 10.16 -11.60
CA LEU A 70 -0.29 9.72 -10.28
C LEU A 70 0.65 10.19 -9.18
N PHE A 71 1.94 9.90 -9.31
CA PHE A 71 2.94 10.18 -8.27
C PHE A 71 3.04 11.67 -7.98
N LYS A 72 3.00 12.54 -9.01
CA LYS A 72 2.98 14.00 -8.85
C LYS A 72 1.79 14.55 -8.07
N GLN A 73 0.67 13.84 -8.07
CA GLN A 73 -0.51 14.26 -7.33
C GLN A 73 -0.61 13.63 -5.94
N SER A 74 0.31 12.73 -5.58
CA SER A 74 0.23 11.96 -4.34
C SER A 74 0.92 12.67 -3.19
N GLU A 75 0.15 13.20 -2.23
CA GLU A 75 0.68 13.60 -0.92
C GLU A 75 0.79 12.38 0.02
N PHE A 76 -0.06 11.38 -0.21
CA PHE A 76 -0.01 10.03 0.34
C PHE A 76 -0.08 9.05 -0.82
N LEU A 77 0.74 8.02 -0.81
CA LEU A 77 0.74 6.97 -1.83
C LEU A 77 0.47 5.60 -1.18
N SER A 78 -0.56 4.90 -1.63
CA SER A 78 -0.89 3.55 -1.19
C SER A 78 -0.65 2.56 -2.33
N ILE A 79 0.19 1.55 -2.07
CA ILE A 79 0.55 0.51 -3.03
C ILE A 79 -0.35 -0.70 -2.79
N ASN A 80 -1.17 -1.07 -3.81
CA ASN A 80 -2.16 -2.15 -3.75
C ASN A 80 -2.19 -3.01 -5.03
N CYS A 81 -1.26 -2.80 -5.96
CA CYS A 81 -1.15 -3.62 -7.16
C CYS A 81 -0.57 -5.01 -6.84
N PRO A 82 -0.88 -6.05 -7.65
CA PRO A 82 -0.25 -7.36 -7.48
C PRO A 82 1.23 -7.31 -7.85
N ALA A 83 2.04 -8.19 -7.26
CA ALA A 83 3.40 -8.44 -7.72
C ALA A 83 3.36 -9.29 -8.99
N THR A 84 3.90 -8.77 -10.07
CA THR A 84 4.08 -9.44 -11.36
C THR A 84 5.45 -9.03 -11.92
N PRO A 85 5.95 -9.69 -12.98
CA PRO A 85 7.19 -9.23 -13.61
C PRO A 85 7.18 -7.73 -13.97
N GLU A 86 6.03 -7.20 -14.43
CA GLU A 86 5.86 -5.81 -14.85
C GLU A 86 5.78 -4.83 -13.66
N THR A 87 5.43 -5.30 -12.47
CA THR A 87 5.33 -4.48 -11.26
C THR A 87 6.52 -4.65 -10.31
N THR A 88 7.43 -5.58 -10.60
CA THR A 88 8.67 -5.74 -9.84
C THR A 88 9.49 -4.46 -9.91
N LYS A 89 9.85 -3.92 -8.75
CA LYS A 89 10.58 -2.64 -8.61
C LYS A 89 9.93 -1.48 -9.38
N LEU A 90 8.60 -1.50 -9.48
CA LEU A 90 7.84 -0.43 -10.12
C LEU A 90 8.00 0.90 -9.38
N VAL A 91 8.10 0.83 -8.04
CA VAL A 91 8.42 1.96 -7.18
C VAL A 91 9.94 1.97 -6.98
N ASN A 92 10.64 2.77 -7.78
CA ASN A 92 12.10 2.85 -7.87
C ASN A 92 12.56 4.31 -7.83
N LYS A 93 13.85 4.55 -8.00
CA LYS A 93 14.45 5.89 -7.96
C LYS A 93 13.79 6.86 -8.94
N GLU A 94 13.48 6.42 -10.16
CA GLU A 94 12.83 7.25 -11.17
C GLU A 94 11.41 7.61 -10.74
N THR A 95 10.58 6.61 -10.40
CA THR A 95 9.18 6.84 -10.02
C THR A 95 9.06 7.61 -8.71
N LEU A 96 9.93 7.35 -7.73
CA LEU A 96 10.01 8.14 -6.49
C LEU A 96 10.39 9.60 -6.75
N SER A 97 11.18 9.89 -7.79
CA SER A 97 11.53 11.27 -8.14
C SER A 97 10.31 12.12 -8.54
N TYR A 98 9.24 11.49 -9.00
CA TYR A 98 8.00 12.18 -9.39
C TYR A 98 7.12 12.59 -8.21
N LEU A 99 7.31 12.01 -7.02
CA LEU A 99 6.59 12.41 -5.81
C LEU A 99 6.92 13.87 -5.44
N GLU A 100 5.99 14.52 -4.78
CA GLU A 100 6.29 15.76 -4.09
C GLU A 100 7.12 15.50 -2.83
N GLU A 101 7.81 16.54 -2.33
CA GLU A 101 8.57 16.45 -1.08
C GLU A 101 7.66 16.08 0.09
N ASN A 102 8.20 15.31 1.03
CA ASN A 102 7.47 14.88 2.23
C ASN A 102 6.24 13.99 1.96
N THR A 103 6.20 13.23 0.87
CA THR A 103 5.13 12.26 0.63
C THR A 103 5.18 11.12 1.66
N VAL A 104 4.01 10.66 2.13
CA VAL A 104 3.89 9.45 2.95
C VAL A 104 3.55 8.28 2.05
N VAL A 105 4.28 7.17 2.19
CA VAL A 105 4.06 5.96 1.37
C VAL A 105 3.63 4.79 2.26
N GLY A 106 2.66 4.00 1.79
CA GLY A 106 2.21 2.77 2.43
C GLY A 106 2.25 1.59 1.46
N ASN A 107 2.83 0.47 1.90
CA ASN A 107 2.83 -0.78 1.13
C ASN A 107 2.27 -1.94 1.96
N ALA A 108 1.07 -2.37 1.60
CA ALA A 108 0.42 -3.57 2.11
C ALA A 108 0.13 -4.60 0.99
N ALA A 109 0.82 -4.48 -0.14
CA ALA A 109 0.66 -5.36 -1.29
C ALA A 109 1.73 -6.47 -1.30
N ARG A 110 2.93 -6.16 -1.82
CA ARG A 110 4.10 -7.07 -1.83
C ARG A 110 5.40 -6.26 -1.79
N GLY A 111 6.43 -6.81 -1.16
CA GLY A 111 7.74 -6.16 -1.03
C GLY A 111 8.40 -5.91 -2.39
N ASP A 112 8.36 -6.90 -3.27
CA ASP A 112 9.02 -6.87 -4.60
C ASP A 112 8.60 -5.70 -5.51
N ILE A 113 7.48 -5.04 -5.21
CA ILE A 113 7.00 -3.88 -5.98
C ILE A 113 7.89 -2.65 -5.74
N VAL A 114 8.58 -2.60 -4.61
CA VAL A 114 9.42 -1.47 -4.20
C VAL A 114 10.89 -1.86 -4.30
N ASP A 115 11.70 -0.98 -4.88
CA ASP A 115 13.15 -1.07 -4.78
C ASP A 115 13.57 -0.53 -3.41
N ASP A 116 14.03 -1.43 -2.53
CA ASP A 116 14.36 -1.12 -1.16
C ASP A 116 15.46 -0.05 -1.05
N ASP A 117 16.51 -0.15 -1.86
CA ASP A 117 17.62 0.81 -1.84
C ASP A 117 17.15 2.22 -2.24
N ALA A 118 16.33 2.31 -3.28
CA ALA A 118 15.75 3.58 -3.72
C ALA A 118 14.80 4.19 -2.66
N MET A 119 14.00 3.37 -2.00
CA MET A 119 13.13 3.82 -0.92
C MET A 119 13.91 4.30 0.31
N ILE A 120 14.98 3.59 0.67
CA ILE A 120 15.89 3.97 1.77
C ILE A 120 16.55 5.32 1.47
N GLU A 121 17.03 5.56 0.25
CA GLU A 121 17.56 6.85 -0.18
C GLU A 121 16.50 7.96 -0.06
N ALA A 122 15.28 7.69 -0.53
CA ALA A 122 14.17 8.65 -0.47
C ALA A 122 13.76 8.99 0.97
N LEU A 123 13.82 8.02 1.89
CA LEU A 123 13.57 8.25 3.32
C LEU A 123 14.68 9.05 3.98
N LYS A 124 15.96 8.76 3.65
CA LYS A 124 17.13 9.47 4.18
C LYS A 124 17.20 10.93 3.70
N SER A 125 16.79 11.18 2.48
CA SER A 125 16.76 12.54 1.89
C SER A 125 15.56 13.38 2.33
N GLY A 126 14.50 12.77 2.91
CA GLY A 126 13.25 13.45 3.25
C GLY A 126 12.27 13.56 2.07
N LYS A 127 12.61 13.09 0.89
CA LYS A 127 11.69 12.98 -0.27
C LYS A 127 10.43 12.21 0.12
N VAL A 128 10.61 11.09 0.82
CA VAL A 128 9.56 10.35 1.50
C VAL A 128 9.62 10.70 2.99
N PHE A 129 8.57 11.33 3.50
CA PHE A 129 8.46 11.72 4.89
C PHE A 129 8.42 10.50 5.82
N ALA A 130 7.59 9.52 5.47
CA ALA A 130 7.47 8.26 6.20
C ALA A 130 7.05 7.12 5.28
N TYR A 131 7.49 5.92 5.59
CA TYR A 131 7.10 4.69 4.90
C TYR A 131 6.56 3.66 5.88
N GLY A 132 5.30 3.25 5.67
CA GLY A 132 4.66 2.16 6.39
C GLY A 132 4.59 0.91 5.51
N LEU A 133 5.10 -0.22 5.98
CA LEU A 133 5.03 -1.47 5.22
C LEU A 133 4.66 -2.67 6.08
N ASP A 134 3.83 -3.54 5.50
CA ASP A 134 3.39 -4.82 6.08
C ASP A 134 3.99 -6.00 5.33
N VAL A 135 4.80 -5.73 4.30
CA VAL A 135 5.35 -6.74 3.37
C VAL A 135 6.78 -6.37 2.98
N TYR A 136 7.61 -7.39 2.74
CA TYR A 136 9.06 -7.22 2.54
C TYR A 136 9.55 -7.99 1.32
N ASN A 137 10.62 -7.50 0.71
CA ASN A 137 11.31 -8.25 -0.32
C ASN A 137 12.09 -9.41 0.32
N GLY A 138 11.75 -10.64 -0.06
CA GLY A 138 12.39 -11.84 0.47
C GLY A 138 11.98 -12.23 1.90
N GLU A 139 10.71 -12.00 2.27
CA GLU A 139 10.17 -12.44 3.57
C GLU A 139 10.62 -13.87 3.96
N PRO A 140 10.90 -14.12 5.25
CA PRO A 140 10.69 -13.25 6.42
C PRO A 140 11.84 -12.27 6.72
N LYS A 141 12.81 -12.10 5.84
CA LYS A 141 13.94 -11.20 6.04
C LYS A 141 13.51 -9.75 5.78
N ILE A 142 14.02 -8.85 6.63
CA ILE A 142 13.84 -7.39 6.46
C ILE A 142 15.17 -6.81 6.02
N HIS A 143 15.14 -5.84 5.10
CA HIS A 143 16.34 -5.11 4.71
C HIS A 143 16.94 -4.41 5.95
N PRO A 144 18.23 -4.66 6.31
CA PRO A 144 18.80 -4.22 7.59
C PRO A 144 18.83 -2.70 7.76
N GLU A 145 18.92 -1.92 6.67
CA GLU A 145 18.88 -0.47 6.74
C GLU A 145 17.51 0.06 7.19
N TYR A 146 16.41 -0.63 6.89
CA TYR A 146 15.09 -0.23 7.39
C TYR A 146 15.04 -0.16 8.92
N LEU A 147 15.73 -1.07 9.61
CA LEU A 147 15.76 -1.12 11.08
C LEU A 147 16.51 0.08 11.71
N LYS A 148 17.28 0.83 10.93
CA LYS A 148 18.04 2.00 11.38
C LYS A 148 17.29 3.33 11.16
N LEU A 149 16.22 3.33 10.39
CA LEU A 149 15.46 4.53 10.06
C LEU A 149 14.44 4.86 11.15
N LYS A 150 14.22 6.16 11.39
CA LYS A 150 13.26 6.66 12.39
C LYS A 150 11.89 6.99 11.79
N ASN A 151 11.82 7.14 10.47
CA ASN A 151 10.64 7.51 9.72
C ASN A 151 10.05 6.31 8.95
N ILE A 152 10.12 5.14 9.57
CA ILE A 152 9.58 3.90 9.03
C ILE A 152 8.67 3.22 10.05
N PHE A 153 7.60 2.57 9.57
CA PHE A 153 6.68 1.78 10.39
C PHE A 153 6.59 0.36 9.82
N LEU A 154 7.07 -0.61 10.58
CA LEU A 154 7.23 -2.01 10.16
C LEU A 154 6.18 -2.88 10.82
N LEU A 155 5.39 -3.62 10.04
CA LEU A 155 4.44 -4.62 10.50
C LEU A 155 4.82 -6.00 9.95
N PRO A 156 4.61 -7.09 10.70
CA PRO A 156 5.02 -8.43 10.30
C PRO A 156 3.93 -9.17 9.51
N HIS A 157 3.53 -8.64 8.36
CA HIS A 157 2.53 -9.19 7.42
C HIS A 157 1.18 -9.49 8.11
N LEU A 158 0.58 -8.44 8.68
CA LEU A 158 -0.63 -8.51 9.50
C LEU A 158 -1.93 -8.21 8.74
N GLY A 159 -1.90 -7.95 7.44
CA GLY A 159 -3.07 -7.53 6.66
C GLY A 159 -4.30 -8.46 6.79
N SER A 160 -4.09 -9.75 7.07
CA SER A 160 -5.17 -10.72 7.31
C SER A 160 -5.23 -11.24 8.76
N ALA A 161 -4.49 -10.64 9.71
CA ALA A 161 -4.26 -11.20 11.05
C ALA A 161 -5.41 -10.98 12.04
N THR A 162 -6.63 -11.29 11.65
CA THR A 162 -7.74 -11.46 12.57
C THR A 162 -8.21 -12.92 12.58
N LYS A 163 -8.71 -13.42 13.71
CA LYS A 163 -9.24 -14.78 13.81
C LYS A 163 -10.28 -15.03 12.72
N ARG A 164 -11.23 -14.12 12.56
CA ARG A 164 -12.30 -14.26 11.56
C ARG A 164 -11.75 -14.32 10.14
N THR A 165 -10.88 -13.39 9.75
CA THR A 165 -10.32 -13.38 8.40
C THR A 165 -9.53 -14.65 8.08
N ARG A 166 -8.69 -15.14 9.03
CA ARG A 166 -7.93 -16.38 8.86
C ARG A 166 -8.84 -17.61 8.73
N TRP A 167 -9.90 -17.67 9.50
CA TRP A 167 -10.93 -18.70 9.36
C TRP A 167 -11.65 -18.62 8.02
N ASP A 168 -12.10 -17.45 7.61
CA ASP A 168 -12.79 -17.26 6.33
C ASP A 168 -11.88 -17.64 5.14
N MET A 169 -10.58 -17.36 5.20
CA MET A 169 -9.60 -17.80 4.19
C MET A 169 -9.50 -19.32 4.13
N ALA A 170 -9.39 -20.00 5.28
CA ALA A 170 -9.32 -21.46 5.35
C ALA A 170 -10.60 -22.11 4.81
N PHE A 171 -11.77 -21.66 5.25
CA PHE A 171 -13.04 -22.15 4.75
C PHE A 171 -13.21 -21.95 3.25
N ARG A 172 -12.77 -20.80 2.72
CA ARG A 172 -12.86 -20.53 1.27
C ARG A 172 -11.97 -21.47 0.48
N ALA A 173 -10.75 -21.72 0.95
CA ALA A 173 -9.85 -22.70 0.32
C ALA A 173 -10.44 -24.10 0.35
N THR A 174 -10.96 -24.56 1.49
CA THR A 174 -11.62 -25.87 1.63
C THR A 174 -12.83 -25.98 0.70
N LYS A 175 -13.67 -24.93 0.65
CA LYS A 175 -14.86 -24.93 -0.22
C LYS A 175 -14.51 -25.04 -1.69
N ASN A 176 -13.45 -24.37 -2.16
CA ASN A 176 -12.99 -24.53 -3.54
C ASN A 176 -12.52 -25.95 -3.85
N LEU A 177 -11.87 -26.64 -2.90
CA LEU A 177 -11.50 -28.05 -3.04
C LEU A 177 -12.72 -28.97 -3.07
N GLU A 178 -13.68 -28.77 -2.16
CA GLU A 178 -14.94 -29.53 -2.15
C GLU A 178 -15.68 -29.38 -3.46
N ASP A 179 -15.83 -28.17 -3.98
CA ASP A 179 -16.49 -27.92 -5.26
C ASP A 179 -15.78 -28.63 -6.40
N PHE A 180 -14.44 -28.53 -6.47
CA PHE A 180 -13.64 -29.21 -7.49
C PHE A 180 -13.82 -30.74 -7.47
N PHE A 181 -13.67 -31.36 -6.30
CA PHE A 181 -13.80 -32.81 -6.18
C PHE A 181 -15.24 -33.34 -6.34
N SER A 182 -16.23 -32.47 -6.16
CA SER A 182 -17.65 -32.77 -6.42
C SER A 182 -18.07 -32.52 -7.88
N GLY A 183 -17.14 -32.15 -8.76
CA GLY A 183 -17.41 -31.83 -10.15
C GLY A 183 -18.07 -30.46 -10.38
N ASN A 184 -18.12 -29.61 -9.37
CA ASN A 184 -18.62 -28.25 -9.46
C ASN A 184 -17.47 -27.28 -9.81
N LYS A 185 -17.84 -26.14 -10.40
CA LYS A 185 -16.86 -25.08 -10.65
C LYS A 185 -16.50 -24.37 -9.37
N PRO A 186 -15.20 -24.36 -8.95
CA PRO A 186 -14.76 -23.60 -7.79
C PRO A 186 -15.03 -22.10 -7.97
N GLN A 187 -15.43 -21.43 -6.88
CA GLN A 187 -15.74 -20.00 -6.91
C GLN A 187 -14.55 -19.11 -7.28
N ASP A 188 -13.34 -19.52 -6.89
CA ASP A 188 -12.11 -18.74 -7.09
C ASP A 188 -11.19 -19.34 -8.16
N GLN A 189 -11.76 -20.08 -9.11
CA GLN A 189 -11.00 -20.61 -10.23
C GLN A 189 -10.40 -19.47 -11.06
N VAL A 190 -9.09 -19.52 -11.31
CA VAL A 190 -8.33 -18.47 -12.01
C VAL A 190 -7.98 -18.82 -13.46
N ASN A 191 -8.27 -20.04 -13.91
CA ASN A 191 -8.02 -20.54 -15.27
C ASN A 191 -9.31 -21.01 -15.92
#